data_a71172ead98b76e32635bbf669ab9109
#
_entry.id   a71172ead98b76e32635bbf669ab9109
#
_cell.length_a   1.000
_cell.length_b   1.000
_cell.length_c   1.000
_cell.angle_alpha   90.00
_cell.angle_beta   90.00
_cell.angle_gamma   90.00
#
_symmetry.space_group_name_H-M   'P 1'
#
loop_
_entity.id
_entity.type
_entity.pdbx_description
1 polymer ?
#
loop_
_entity_poly.entity_id
_entity_poly.type
_entity_poly.pdbx_seq_one_letter_code
_entity_poly.pdbx_strand_id
1 'polypeptide(L)'
;MIETDVLIVGAGPAGLAAAIALKRGAKANGDVASPRVIVLDKGRSVGSHVLSGAIIDPSGFVGLLTDDEIDRLPIEAHVVKESFRTLLSRGASVKIPWVPPMMSSKGYPVGSLTKVVQYLAGIARKEGVEIYTGYAVTGLMEENGVVVGARTGEKGLDRDGRKKSNYLPSEEVRSKTTILAEGGCGILTERLVTERKLGGVRPQTYALAIKELVEVPSGTQMAGEVMHTFGWPSDFMTYGGGFVYHVSETQVMVGYAYALDYANAEIDPFELFRQFKRSVAVRRHIEGGKTVAYGAKVIPEGGFYSIPKVEAPGVMIVGDGAGLLDSLRIKGVHIALQSGRAAAESILTGRSYTELLHETSGFREMRRVRNVRASFCYGLPFGVAAAGLAWITRGAFPCFRVPGLSEGDAASLRQIANGKAGMGRPAAKVSPCDRDETALMPDRLTDVFMSGTIHEENQPCHLKVLDPAKCDECRVRFGAPCTRFCPAEVYRMDGAEAACRLEIDFSNCLHCKTCRIKCPMGNIDWTFPQGGDGPRYTRM
;
A
#
# COMPACT_ATOMS: atom_id res chain seq x y z
N MET A 1 -13.25 -0.80 30.26
CA MET A 1 -12.27 -1.78 29.73
C MET A 1 -13.03 -2.87 29.01
N ILE A 2 -12.71 -3.13 27.77
CA ILE A 2 -13.33 -4.17 26.93
C ILE A 2 -12.39 -5.37 26.91
N GLU A 3 -12.91 -6.58 27.07
CA GLU A 3 -12.12 -7.82 27.01
C GLU A 3 -12.49 -8.65 25.79
N THR A 4 -11.51 -9.24 25.14
CA THR A 4 -11.68 -10.13 23.98
C THR A 4 -10.60 -11.21 23.99
N ASP A 5 -10.83 -12.34 23.32
CA ASP A 5 -9.77 -13.35 23.15
C ASP A 5 -8.75 -12.88 22.11
N VAL A 6 -9.23 -12.33 20.98
CA VAL A 6 -8.38 -11.86 19.90
C VAL A 6 -8.79 -10.45 19.45
N LEU A 7 -7.83 -9.53 19.47
CA LEU A 7 -7.97 -8.19 18.92
C LEU A 7 -7.26 -8.13 17.57
N ILE A 8 -7.94 -7.66 16.54
CA ILE A 8 -7.37 -7.45 15.20
C ILE A 8 -7.38 -5.97 14.88
N VAL A 9 -6.22 -5.42 14.55
CA VAL A 9 -6.04 -4.01 14.18
C VAL A 9 -5.95 -3.88 12.67
N GLY A 10 -7.06 -3.50 12.04
CA GLY A 10 -7.23 -3.33 10.60
C GLY A 10 -8.17 -4.37 9.97
N ALA A 11 -9.23 -3.88 9.32
CA ALA A 11 -10.22 -4.67 8.58
C ALA A 11 -9.85 -4.79 7.08
N GLY A 12 -8.56 -4.96 6.77
CA GLY A 12 -8.07 -5.29 5.44
C GLY A 12 -8.14 -6.80 5.15
N PRO A 13 -7.63 -7.25 3.97
CA PRO A 13 -7.66 -8.66 3.59
C PRO A 13 -7.08 -9.60 4.65
N ALA A 14 -5.91 -9.28 5.22
CA ALA A 14 -5.25 -10.12 6.21
C ALA A 14 -6.03 -10.21 7.53
N GLY A 15 -6.52 -9.07 8.04
CA GLY A 15 -7.29 -9.04 9.30
C GLY A 15 -8.61 -9.77 9.20
N LEU A 16 -9.34 -9.59 8.09
CA LEU A 16 -10.61 -10.29 7.86
C LEU A 16 -10.40 -11.79 7.62
N ALA A 17 -9.33 -12.18 6.93
CA ALA A 17 -8.99 -13.60 6.79
C ALA A 17 -8.68 -14.25 8.13
N ALA A 18 -7.94 -13.58 9.01
CA ALA A 18 -7.69 -14.07 10.36
C ALA A 18 -9.01 -14.21 11.15
N ALA A 19 -9.88 -13.20 11.10
CA ALA A 19 -11.16 -13.21 11.81
C ALA A 19 -12.08 -14.36 11.35
N ILE A 20 -12.24 -14.55 10.03
CA ILE A 20 -13.05 -15.62 9.46
C ILE A 20 -12.46 -16.99 9.83
N ALA A 21 -11.16 -17.17 9.64
CA ALA A 21 -10.49 -18.44 9.91
C ALA A 21 -10.56 -18.84 11.39
N LEU A 22 -10.42 -17.88 12.32
CA LEU A 22 -10.58 -18.12 13.76
C LEU A 22 -11.98 -18.67 14.09
N LYS A 23 -13.02 -18.01 13.59
CA LYS A 23 -14.40 -18.43 13.89
C LYS A 23 -14.74 -19.77 13.28
N ARG A 24 -14.33 -20.03 12.04
CA ARG A 24 -14.60 -21.29 11.34
C ARG A 24 -13.78 -22.44 11.89
N GLY A 25 -12.50 -22.21 12.17
CA GLY A 25 -11.64 -23.23 12.75
C GLY A 25 -12.07 -23.66 14.14
N ALA A 26 -12.53 -22.73 15.00
CA ALA A 26 -13.08 -23.05 16.31
C ALA A 26 -14.36 -23.91 16.20
N LYS A 27 -15.25 -23.59 15.26
CA LYS A 27 -16.47 -24.41 15.00
C LYS A 27 -16.13 -25.83 14.54
N ALA A 28 -15.11 -25.97 13.68
CA ALA A 28 -14.68 -27.26 13.15
C ALA A 28 -14.05 -28.16 14.23
N ASN A 29 -13.39 -27.57 15.23
CA ASN A 29 -12.73 -28.29 16.32
C ASN A 29 -13.70 -28.75 17.46
N GLY A 30 -14.99 -28.44 17.37
CA GLY A 30 -16.08 -28.95 18.20
C GLY A 30 -16.03 -28.69 19.71
N ASP A 31 -14.87 -28.87 20.32
CA ASP A 31 -14.66 -28.77 21.78
C ASP A 31 -14.04 -27.43 22.22
N VAL A 32 -13.71 -26.54 21.28
CA VAL A 32 -13.11 -25.23 21.59
C VAL A 32 -14.20 -24.18 21.61
N ALA A 33 -14.37 -23.50 22.74
CA ALA A 33 -15.28 -22.36 22.85
C ALA A 33 -14.87 -21.32 21.76
N SER A 34 -15.86 -20.93 20.94
CA SER A 34 -15.58 -19.97 19.85
C SER A 34 -15.01 -18.67 20.42
N PRO A 35 -13.78 -18.25 20.05
CA PRO A 35 -13.16 -17.09 20.64
C PRO A 35 -13.97 -15.82 20.32
N ARG A 36 -14.03 -14.89 21.27
CA ARG A 36 -14.50 -13.53 20.98
C ARG A 36 -13.46 -12.81 20.15
N VAL A 37 -13.84 -12.31 18.98
CA VAL A 37 -12.95 -11.62 18.04
C VAL A 37 -13.46 -10.21 17.79
N ILE A 38 -12.64 -9.22 18.10
CA ILE A 38 -12.91 -7.81 17.84
C ILE A 38 -11.94 -7.32 16.76
N VAL A 39 -12.47 -6.67 15.72
CA VAL A 39 -11.70 -6.00 14.68
C VAL A 39 -11.92 -4.50 14.79
N LEU A 40 -10.83 -3.74 14.95
CA LEU A 40 -10.85 -2.27 14.94
C LEU A 40 -10.26 -1.74 13.64
N ASP A 41 -10.97 -0.86 12.96
CA ASP A 41 -10.48 -0.18 11.76
C ASP A 41 -10.61 1.34 11.87
N LYS A 42 -9.57 2.07 11.47
CA LYS A 42 -9.55 3.52 11.51
C LYS A 42 -10.44 4.17 10.45
N GLY A 43 -10.72 3.48 9.36
CA GLY A 43 -11.54 3.97 8.26
C GLY A 43 -13.00 4.16 8.68
N ARG A 44 -13.71 5.07 8.04
CA ARG A 44 -15.13 5.32 8.29
C ARG A 44 -16.00 4.09 8.05
N SER A 45 -15.62 3.29 7.07
CA SER A 45 -16.23 1.99 6.75
C SER A 45 -15.16 1.00 6.32
N VAL A 46 -15.47 -0.28 6.40
CA VAL A 46 -14.55 -1.32 5.89
C VAL A 46 -14.24 -1.08 4.42
N GLY A 47 -12.96 -1.09 4.09
CA GLY A 47 -12.47 -0.87 2.73
C GLY A 47 -12.14 0.58 2.38
N SER A 48 -12.54 1.59 3.18
CA SER A 48 -12.32 3.02 2.87
C SER A 48 -10.86 3.36 2.55
N HIS A 49 -9.90 2.69 3.18
CA HIS A 49 -8.46 2.91 2.98
C HIS A 49 -7.79 1.79 2.17
N VAL A 50 -8.57 0.94 1.51
CA VAL A 50 -8.04 -0.19 0.73
C VAL A 50 -7.87 0.21 -0.72
N LEU A 51 -6.66 0.07 -1.23
CA LEU A 51 -6.29 0.34 -2.61
C LEU A 51 -5.43 -0.81 -3.14
N SER A 52 -5.73 -1.33 -4.33
CA SER A 52 -4.93 -2.36 -5.00
C SER A 52 -4.86 -2.18 -6.50
N GLY A 53 -4.03 -2.99 -7.17
CA GLY A 53 -3.93 -3.02 -8.64
C GLY A 53 -5.14 -3.64 -9.35
N ALA A 54 -6.11 -4.21 -8.64
CA ALA A 54 -7.34 -4.83 -9.14
C ALA A 54 -7.25 -6.29 -9.64
N ILE A 55 -6.10 -6.83 -9.99
CA ILE A 55 -5.96 -8.27 -10.29
C ILE A 55 -5.66 -9.02 -9.00
N ILE A 56 -6.52 -9.98 -8.65
CA ILE A 56 -6.42 -10.74 -7.40
C ILE A 56 -6.01 -12.17 -7.72
N ASP A 57 -4.98 -12.69 -7.07
CA ASP A 57 -4.62 -14.10 -7.14
C ASP A 57 -5.63 -14.91 -6.32
N PRO A 58 -6.41 -15.82 -6.94
CA PRO A 58 -7.48 -16.54 -6.26
C PRO A 58 -6.98 -17.54 -5.20
N SER A 59 -5.70 -17.92 -5.22
CA SER A 59 -5.12 -18.86 -4.26
C SER A 59 -5.24 -18.41 -2.80
N GLY A 60 -5.41 -17.10 -2.57
CA GLY A 60 -5.66 -16.56 -1.23
C GLY A 60 -6.99 -16.95 -0.62
N PHE A 61 -8.00 -17.25 -1.43
CA PHE A 61 -9.34 -17.62 -0.95
C PHE A 61 -9.47 -19.12 -0.66
N VAL A 62 -8.58 -19.94 -1.23
CA VAL A 62 -8.59 -21.40 -1.04
C VAL A 62 -8.38 -21.76 0.43
N GLY A 63 -9.32 -22.55 0.98
CA GLY A 63 -9.34 -22.93 2.39
C GLY A 63 -9.72 -21.82 3.37
N LEU A 64 -10.10 -20.64 2.88
CA LEU A 64 -10.70 -19.56 3.65
C LEU A 64 -12.20 -19.45 3.38
N LEU A 65 -12.58 -19.51 2.11
CA LEU A 65 -13.95 -19.42 1.63
C LEU A 65 -14.41 -20.77 1.07
N THR A 66 -15.73 -21.02 1.11
CA THR A 66 -16.36 -22.12 0.38
C THR A 66 -16.45 -21.80 -1.11
N ASP A 67 -16.64 -22.82 -1.96
CA ASP A 67 -16.77 -22.61 -3.40
C ASP A 67 -17.93 -21.65 -3.73
N ASP A 68 -19.10 -21.80 -3.07
CA ASP A 68 -20.24 -20.91 -3.20
C ASP A 68 -19.95 -19.46 -2.79
N GLU A 69 -19.06 -19.23 -1.82
CA GLU A 69 -18.63 -17.89 -1.43
C GLU A 69 -17.60 -17.31 -2.43
N ILE A 70 -16.76 -18.16 -3.02
CA ILE A 70 -15.83 -17.76 -4.08
C ILE A 70 -16.60 -17.34 -5.34
N ASP A 71 -17.64 -18.09 -5.70
CA ASP A 71 -18.48 -17.78 -6.86
C ASP A 71 -19.27 -16.47 -6.70
N ARG A 72 -19.53 -16.05 -5.45
CA ARG A 72 -20.21 -14.78 -5.12
C ARG A 72 -19.27 -13.61 -4.86
N LEU A 73 -17.96 -13.77 -5.07
CA LEU A 73 -17.03 -12.66 -4.95
C LEU A 73 -17.42 -11.51 -5.89
N PRO A 74 -17.40 -10.25 -5.44
CA PRO A 74 -17.77 -9.10 -6.28
C PRO A 74 -16.64 -8.74 -7.25
N ILE A 75 -16.45 -9.57 -8.25
CA ILE A 75 -15.50 -9.37 -9.35
C ILE A 75 -16.23 -8.87 -10.59
N GLU A 76 -15.57 -8.07 -11.39
CA GLU A 76 -16.13 -7.48 -12.61
C GLU A 76 -15.77 -8.28 -13.86
N ALA A 77 -14.57 -8.86 -13.93
CA ALA A 77 -14.08 -9.62 -15.07
C ALA A 77 -13.02 -10.66 -14.66
N HIS A 78 -12.64 -11.50 -15.62
CA HIS A 78 -11.44 -12.33 -15.51
C HIS A 78 -10.42 -11.91 -16.56
N VAL A 79 -9.14 -12.05 -16.27
CA VAL A 79 -8.06 -11.76 -17.21
C VAL A 79 -8.14 -12.70 -18.41
N VAL A 80 -8.50 -12.17 -19.57
CA VAL A 80 -8.62 -12.92 -20.84
C VAL A 80 -7.43 -12.68 -21.75
N LYS A 81 -6.84 -11.49 -21.70
CA LYS A 81 -5.70 -11.10 -22.53
C LYS A 81 -4.67 -10.30 -21.72
N GLU A 82 -3.42 -10.71 -21.83
CA GLU A 82 -2.32 -10.07 -21.14
C GLU A 82 -1.28 -9.52 -22.12
N SER A 83 -0.67 -8.41 -21.76
CA SER A 83 0.46 -7.88 -22.50
C SER A 83 1.47 -7.20 -21.57
N PHE A 84 2.75 -7.28 -21.94
CA PHE A 84 3.84 -6.54 -21.34
C PHE A 84 4.49 -5.64 -22.37
N ARG A 85 4.82 -4.41 -21.97
CA ARG A 85 5.48 -3.42 -22.83
C ARG A 85 6.62 -2.73 -22.09
N THR A 86 7.72 -2.52 -22.80
CA THR A 86 8.75 -1.57 -22.39
C THR A 86 8.43 -0.23 -23.06
N LEU A 87 8.21 0.80 -22.26
CA LEU A 87 8.08 2.16 -22.75
C LEU A 87 9.48 2.76 -22.87
N LEU A 88 9.83 3.27 -24.05
CA LEU A 88 11.11 3.89 -24.32
C LEU A 88 11.01 5.42 -24.29
N SER A 89 9.86 5.96 -24.66
CA SER A 89 9.52 7.38 -24.64
C SER A 89 8.00 7.56 -24.66
N ARG A 90 7.53 8.80 -24.69
CA ARG A 90 6.10 9.11 -24.86
C ARG A 90 5.48 8.43 -26.09
N GLY A 91 6.20 8.39 -27.22
CA GLY A 91 5.69 7.86 -28.51
C GLY A 91 6.13 6.44 -28.83
N ALA A 92 7.14 5.91 -28.16
CA ALA A 92 7.76 4.64 -28.52
C ALA A 92 7.61 3.59 -27.42
N SER A 93 7.14 2.41 -27.78
CA SER A 93 7.08 1.24 -26.89
C SER A 93 7.36 -0.04 -27.66
N VAL A 94 7.95 -1.02 -26.99
CA VAL A 94 8.20 -2.37 -27.50
C VAL A 94 7.32 -3.34 -26.75
N LYS A 95 6.50 -4.11 -27.48
CA LYS A 95 5.73 -5.20 -26.89
C LYS A 95 6.66 -6.39 -26.66
N ILE A 96 6.65 -6.92 -25.45
CA ILE A 96 7.33 -8.19 -25.15
C ILE A 96 6.51 -9.31 -25.80
N PRO A 97 7.13 -10.18 -26.61
CA PRO A 97 6.37 -11.11 -27.45
C PRO A 97 5.63 -12.20 -26.64
N TRP A 98 6.02 -12.43 -25.41
CA TRP A 98 5.40 -13.40 -24.52
C TRP A 98 5.36 -12.88 -23.08
N VAL A 99 4.37 -13.32 -22.31
CA VAL A 99 4.29 -13.03 -20.88
C VAL A 99 5.04 -14.12 -20.13
N PRO A 100 6.03 -13.78 -19.29
CA PRO A 100 6.70 -14.79 -18.49
C PRO A 100 5.69 -15.55 -17.63
N PRO A 101 5.69 -16.90 -17.60
CA PRO A 101 4.69 -17.68 -16.87
C PRO A 101 4.52 -17.28 -15.40
N MET A 102 5.62 -16.92 -14.74
CA MET A 102 5.60 -16.43 -13.36
C MET A 102 4.86 -15.08 -13.18
N MET A 103 4.74 -14.29 -14.25
CA MET A 103 4.06 -12.99 -14.25
C MET A 103 2.61 -13.11 -14.74
N SER A 104 2.23 -14.26 -15.34
CA SER A 104 0.90 -14.42 -15.91
C SER A 104 -0.18 -14.37 -14.83
N SER A 105 -1.24 -13.68 -15.18
CA SER A 105 -2.46 -13.57 -14.38
C SER A 105 -3.68 -14.07 -15.16
N LYS A 106 -3.47 -14.80 -16.26
CA LYS A 106 -4.56 -15.30 -17.12
C LYS A 106 -5.58 -16.11 -16.30
N GLY A 107 -6.84 -15.77 -16.42
CA GLY A 107 -7.92 -16.37 -15.66
C GLY A 107 -8.12 -15.78 -14.25
N TYR A 108 -7.26 -14.91 -13.78
CA TYR A 108 -7.42 -14.29 -12.47
C TYR A 108 -8.59 -13.29 -12.45
N PRO A 109 -9.31 -13.17 -11.34
CA PRO A 109 -10.36 -12.17 -11.17
C PRO A 109 -9.78 -10.75 -11.20
N VAL A 110 -10.53 -9.86 -11.85
CA VAL A 110 -10.28 -8.41 -11.92
C VAL A 110 -11.43 -7.70 -11.23
N GLY A 111 -11.14 -6.83 -10.28
CA GLY A 111 -12.18 -6.11 -9.57
C GLY A 111 -11.66 -5.18 -8.48
N SER A 112 -12.57 -4.49 -7.83
CA SER A 112 -12.27 -3.60 -6.72
C SER A 112 -11.97 -4.39 -5.43
N LEU A 113 -10.76 -4.25 -4.90
CA LEU A 113 -10.42 -4.85 -3.61
C LEU A 113 -11.28 -4.28 -2.47
N THR A 114 -11.72 -3.03 -2.57
CA THR A 114 -12.67 -2.44 -1.61
C THR A 114 -13.95 -3.26 -1.52
N LYS A 115 -14.55 -3.63 -2.67
CA LYS A 115 -15.77 -4.46 -2.71
C LYS A 115 -15.52 -5.87 -2.15
N VAL A 116 -14.38 -6.47 -2.49
CA VAL A 116 -13.99 -7.79 -1.97
C VAL A 116 -13.84 -7.76 -0.45
N VAL A 117 -13.18 -6.74 0.10
CA VAL A 117 -12.99 -6.59 1.55
C VAL A 117 -14.33 -6.35 2.26
N GLN A 118 -15.26 -5.59 1.67
CA GLN A 118 -16.61 -5.42 2.18
C GLN A 118 -17.39 -6.73 2.20
N TYR A 119 -17.24 -7.55 1.16
CA TYR A 119 -17.83 -8.88 1.10
C TYR A 119 -17.27 -9.80 2.20
N LEU A 120 -15.94 -9.84 2.38
CA LEU A 120 -15.31 -10.59 3.46
C LEU A 120 -15.76 -10.11 4.84
N ALA A 121 -15.95 -8.81 5.04
CA ALA A 121 -16.49 -8.28 6.29
C ALA A 121 -17.94 -8.73 6.54
N GLY A 122 -18.73 -8.86 5.48
CA GLY A 122 -20.07 -9.46 5.56
C GLY A 122 -20.04 -10.91 6.04
N ILE A 123 -19.12 -11.72 5.52
CA ILE A 123 -18.89 -13.10 5.96
C ILE A 123 -18.42 -13.11 7.42
N ALA A 124 -17.42 -12.30 7.78
CA ALA A 124 -16.90 -12.25 9.15
C ALA A 124 -18.00 -11.91 10.16
N ARG A 125 -18.88 -10.95 9.86
CA ARG A 125 -20.03 -10.61 10.73
C ARG A 125 -21.01 -11.76 10.86
N LYS A 126 -21.31 -12.50 9.77
CA LYS A 126 -22.16 -13.70 9.82
C LYS A 126 -21.56 -14.80 10.71
N GLU A 127 -20.22 -14.89 10.75
CA GLU A 127 -19.51 -15.80 11.65
C GLU A 127 -19.44 -15.30 13.11
N GLY A 128 -20.01 -14.13 13.42
CA GLY A 128 -20.04 -13.56 14.77
C GLY A 128 -18.78 -12.77 15.15
N VAL A 129 -18.10 -12.16 14.18
CA VAL A 129 -16.99 -11.22 14.42
C VAL A 129 -17.55 -9.82 14.68
N GLU A 130 -17.07 -9.18 15.73
CA GLU A 130 -17.39 -7.77 16.03
C GLU A 130 -16.44 -6.85 15.25
N ILE A 131 -16.96 -6.05 14.31
CA ILE A 131 -16.16 -5.12 13.49
C ILE A 131 -16.58 -3.69 13.76
N TYR A 132 -15.67 -2.91 14.34
CA TYR A 132 -15.86 -1.50 14.66
C TYR A 132 -15.00 -0.62 13.75
N THR A 133 -15.64 0.24 12.98
CA THR A 133 -14.99 1.21 12.08
C THR A 133 -14.95 2.60 12.70
N GLY A 134 -14.03 3.45 12.21
CA GLY A 134 -13.81 4.77 12.77
C GLY A 134 -13.05 4.77 14.10
N TYR A 135 -12.33 3.69 14.43
CA TYR A 135 -11.51 3.57 15.63
C TYR A 135 -10.04 3.39 15.25
N ALA A 136 -9.25 4.44 15.38
CA ALA A 136 -7.80 4.37 15.22
C ALA A 136 -7.18 3.79 16.49
N VAL A 137 -6.45 2.69 16.38
CA VAL A 137 -5.64 2.15 17.48
C VAL A 137 -4.33 2.92 17.50
N THR A 138 -4.00 3.54 18.65
CA THR A 138 -2.89 4.49 18.77
C THR A 138 -1.72 3.97 19.61
N GLY A 139 -1.92 2.86 20.36
CA GLY A 139 -0.88 2.27 21.18
C GLY A 139 -1.18 0.83 21.54
N LEU A 140 -0.15 0.04 21.71
CA LEU A 140 -0.22 -1.29 22.30
C LEU A 140 -0.17 -1.18 23.83
N MET A 141 -0.84 -2.11 24.51
CA MET A 141 -0.77 -2.27 25.96
C MET A 141 0.15 -3.45 26.26
N GLU A 142 1.10 -3.23 27.15
CA GLU A 142 2.13 -4.23 27.49
C GLU A 142 2.21 -4.45 28.99
N GLU A 143 2.36 -5.72 29.37
CA GLU A 143 2.61 -6.15 30.74
C GLU A 143 3.74 -7.18 30.74
N ASN A 144 4.81 -6.92 31.47
CA ASN A 144 5.98 -7.81 31.57
C ASN A 144 6.55 -8.26 30.21
N GLY A 145 6.54 -7.35 29.21
CA GLY A 145 7.04 -7.63 27.86
C GLY A 145 6.09 -8.41 26.96
N VAL A 146 4.87 -8.68 27.41
CA VAL A 146 3.79 -9.31 26.63
C VAL A 146 2.79 -8.26 26.22
N VAL A 147 2.37 -8.26 24.94
CA VAL A 147 1.26 -7.42 24.49
C VAL A 147 -0.05 -8.03 24.99
N VAL A 148 -0.81 -7.25 25.76
CA VAL A 148 -2.06 -7.67 26.42
C VAL A 148 -3.28 -6.92 25.87
N GLY A 149 -3.14 -6.24 24.76
CA GLY A 149 -4.21 -5.49 24.11
C GLY A 149 -3.74 -4.21 23.45
N ALA A 150 -4.68 -3.32 23.20
CA ALA A 150 -4.39 -2.04 22.57
C ALA A 150 -5.35 -0.93 23.05
N ARG A 151 -4.93 0.32 22.79
CA ARG A 151 -5.66 1.54 23.14
C ARG A 151 -6.08 2.28 21.88
N THR A 152 -7.33 2.74 21.85
CA THR A 152 -7.84 3.60 20.76
C THR A 152 -7.40 5.05 20.97
N GLY A 153 -7.46 5.86 19.91
CA GLY A 153 -7.29 7.30 20.01
C GLY A 153 -8.52 8.01 20.54
N GLU A 154 -8.31 9.17 21.13
CA GLU A 154 -9.37 10.10 21.51
C GLU A 154 -10.04 10.69 20.27
N LYS A 155 -11.30 11.09 20.37
CA LYS A 155 -12.04 11.80 19.33
C LYS A 155 -12.66 13.10 19.88
N GLY A 156 -12.95 14.02 18.98
CA GLY A 156 -13.60 15.28 19.36
C GLY A 156 -12.67 16.23 20.10
N LEU A 157 -11.39 16.26 19.74
CA LEU A 157 -10.45 17.32 20.12
C LEU A 157 -10.44 18.43 19.07
N ASP A 158 -10.27 19.67 19.49
CA ASP A 158 -10.01 20.82 18.59
C ASP A 158 -8.53 20.89 18.18
N ARG A 159 -8.16 21.91 17.38
CA ARG A 159 -6.78 22.12 16.90
C ARG A 159 -5.75 22.26 18.02
N ASP A 160 -6.16 22.80 19.16
CA ASP A 160 -5.32 23.02 20.33
C ASP A 160 -5.31 21.82 21.29
N GLY A 161 -6.05 20.73 20.96
CA GLY A 161 -6.18 19.55 21.80
C GLY A 161 -7.23 19.68 22.92
N ARG A 162 -8.10 20.70 22.90
CA ARG A 162 -9.17 20.87 23.87
C ARG A 162 -10.38 20.03 23.49
N LYS A 163 -11.09 19.54 24.50
CA LYS A 163 -12.29 18.70 24.30
C LYS A 163 -13.45 19.51 23.74
N LYS A 164 -14.02 19.05 22.62
CA LYS A 164 -15.28 19.55 22.04
C LYS A 164 -16.49 18.88 22.68
N SER A 165 -17.69 19.31 22.33
CA SER A 165 -18.97 18.73 22.84
C SER A 165 -19.17 17.27 22.46
N ASN A 166 -18.54 16.80 21.38
CA ASN A 166 -18.56 15.43 20.89
C ASN A 166 -17.31 14.61 21.28
N TYR A 167 -16.61 15.02 22.33
CA TYR A 167 -15.44 14.31 22.82
C TYR A 167 -15.76 12.88 23.24
N LEU A 168 -14.95 11.94 22.79
CA LEU A 168 -14.93 10.55 23.21
C LEU A 168 -13.52 10.20 23.71
N PRO A 169 -13.40 9.67 24.93
CA PRO A 169 -12.11 9.28 25.50
C PRO A 169 -11.50 8.07 24.76
N SER A 170 -10.22 7.87 24.94
CA SER A 170 -9.54 6.65 24.58
C SER A 170 -10.13 5.44 25.32
N GLU A 171 -10.31 4.33 24.62
CA GLU A 171 -10.76 3.09 25.19
C GLU A 171 -9.65 2.03 25.15
N GLU A 172 -9.59 1.22 26.19
CA GLU A 172 -8.67 0.09 26.32
C GLU A 172 -9.40 -1.21 25.99
N VAL A 173 -8.81 -1.99 25.08
CA VAL A 173 -9.27 -3.32 24.70
C VAL A 173 -8.20 -4.32 25.09
N ARG A 174 -8.45 -5.13 26.10
CA ARG A 174 -7.56 -6.21 26.52
C ARG A 174 -7.81 -7.44 25.64
N SER A 175 -6.73 -8.13 25.30
CA SER A 175 -6.82 -9.36 24.50
C SER A 175 -5.73 -10.35 24.90
N LYS A 176 -5.99 -11.63 24.71
CA LYS A 176 -4.97 -12.68 24.87
C LYS A 176 -3.94 -12.62 23.73
N THR A 177 -4.40 -12.28 22.53
CA THR A 177 -3.55 -12.10 21.35
C THR A 177 -4.01 -10.88 20.55
N THR A 178 -3.07 -10.06 20.11
CA THR A 178 -3.31 -8.94 19.19
C THR A 178 -2.73 -9.25 17.81
N ILE A 179 -3.51 -9.07 16.74
CA ILE A 179 -3.05 -9.22 15.35
C ILE A 179 -2.95 -7.84 14.71
N LEU A 180 -1.75 -7.44 14.31
CA LEU A 180 -1.50 -6.19 13.59
C LEU A 180 -1.68 -6.42 12.08
N ALA A 181 -2.78 -5.90 11.53
CA ALA A 181 -3.16 -5.97 10.12
C ALA A 181 -3.25 -4.56 9.50
N GLU A 182 -2.36 -3.64 9.90
CA GLU A 182 -2.39 -2.20 9.58
C GLU A 182 -2.08 -1.87 8.10
N GLY A 183 -1.64 -2.86 7.32
CA GLY A 183 -1.18 -2.65 5.95
C GLY A 183 0.22 -2.01 5.87
N GLY A 184 0.63 -1.60 4.67
CA GLY A 184 1.96 -1.05 4.44
C GLY A 184 2.25 0.19 5.30
N CYS A 185 3.46 0.23 5.89
CA CYS A 185 3.90 1.29 6.80
C CYS A 185 2.95 1.47 8.01
N GLY A 186 2.57 0.36 8.67
CA GLY A 186 1.77 0.37 9.90
C GLY A 186 2.53 1.03 11.04
N ILE A 187 1.95 2.01 11.72
CA ILE A 187 2.63 2.81 12.76
C ILE A 187 2.95 1.97 14.00
N LEU A 188 1.97 1.18 14.45
CA LEU A 188 2.17 0.28 15.60
C LEU A 188 3.15 -0.82 15.25
N THR A 189 3.05 -1.35 14.04
CA THR A 189 3.96 -2.36 13.51
C THR A 189 5.40 -1.85 13.47
N GLU A 190 5.64 -0.65 12.92
CA GLU A 190 6.98 -0.05 12.86
C GLU A 190 7.56 0.22 14.26
N ARG A 191 6.74 0.73 15.17
CA ARG A 191 7.14 0.93 16.57
C ARG A 191 7.53 -0.39 17.22
N LEU A 192 6.69 -1.40 17.15
CA LEU A 192 6.96 -2.73 17.70
C LEU A 192 8.25 -3.32 17.13
N VAL A 193 8.41 -3.27 15.78
CA VAL A 193 9.61 -3.79 15.09
C VAL A 193 10.87 -3.06 15.54
N THR A 194 10.81 -1.75 15.70
CA THR A 194 11.96 -0.92 16.11
C THR A 194 12.30 -1.14 17.58
N GLU A 195 11.32 -1.03 18.47
CA GLU A 195 11.51 -1.13 19.93
C GLU A 195 12.00 -2.51 20.35
N ARG A 196 11.46 -3.56 19.72
CA ARG A 196 11.84 -4.96 20.02
C ARG A 196 12.92 -5.52 19.10
N LYS A 197 13.50 -4.71 18.21
CA LYS A 197 14.56 -5.12 17.26
C LYS A 197 14.17 -6.36 16.44
N LEU A 198 12.94 -6.38 15.94
CA LEU A 198 12.41 -7.48 15.16
C LEU A 198 12.71 -7.36 13.65
N GLY A 199 13.42 -6.31 13.23
CA GLY A 199 13.67 -6.02 11.82
C GLY A 199 14.27 -7.18 11.04
N GLY A 200 13.97 -7.23 9.74
CA GLY A 200 14.55 -8.19 8.80
C GLY A 200 16.05 -7.96 8.59
N VAL A 201 16.65 -8.79 7.73
CA VAL A 201 18.07 -8.69 7.39
C VAL A 201 18.39 -7.39 6.62
N ARG A 202 17.37 -6.84 5.96
CA ARG A 202 17.42 -5.55 5.23
C ARG A 202 16.33 -4.62 5.72
N PRO A 203 16.52 -3.30 5.57
CA PRO A 203 15.44 -2.37 5.82
C PRO A 203 14.27 -2.65 4.88
N GLN A 204 13.05 -2.35 5.34
CA GLN A 204 11.89 -2.33 4.45
C GLN A 204 11.99 -1.10 3.54
N THR A 205 11.72 -1.29 2.26
CA THR A 205 11.59 -0.23 1.26
C THR A 205 10.19 -0.25 0.67
N TYR A 206 9.79 0.87 0.11
CA TYR A 206 8.42 1.06 -0.35
C TYR A 206 8.38 1.62 -1.77
N ALA A 207 7.27 1.41 -2.47
CA ALA A 207 6.91 2.19 -3.64
C ALA A 207 5.65 2.99 -3.36
N LEU A 208 5.53 4.16 -3.97
CA LEU A 208 4.28 4.89 -4.06
C LEU A 208 3.52 4.41 -5.30
N ALA A 209 2.35 3.83 -5.09
CA ALA A 209 1.41 3.49 -6.14
C ALA A 209 0.33 4.57 -6.24
N ILE A 210 0.12 5.09 -7.44
CA ILE A 210 -0.95 6.03 -7.80
C ILE A 210 -1.86 5.32 -8.79
N LYS A 211 -3.17 5.42 -8.60
CA LYS A 211 -4.17 4.78 -9.45
C LYS A 211 -5.37 5.68 -9.67
N GLU A 212 -5.90 5.62 -10.91
CA GLU A 212 -7.17 6.20 -11.29
C GLU A 212 -8.11 5.15 -11.88
N LEU A 213 -9.41 5.38 -11.72
CA LEU A 213 -10.45 4.74 -12.49
C LEU A 213 -10.95 5.73 -13.55
N VAL A 214 -10.90 5.33 -14.80
CA VAL A 214 -11.32 6.13 -15.95
C VAL A 214 -12.58 5.50 -16.56
N GLU A 215 -13.65 6.26 -16.69
CA GLU A 215 -14.82 5.88 -17.49
C GLU A 215 -14.55 6.26 -18.94
N VAL A 216 -14.69 5.28 -19.85
CA VAL A 216 -14.42 5.42 -21.29
C VAL A 216 -15.69 5.15 -22.10
N PRO A 217 -15.80 5.67 -23.35
CA PRO A 217 -16.92 5.35 -24.23
C PRO A 217 -17.08 3.85 -24.45
N SER A 218 -18.31 3.37 -24.54
CA SER A 218 -18.62 1.96 -24.81
C SER A 218 -18.18 1.51 -26.22
N GLY A 219 -17.89 0.21 -26.35
CA GLY A 219 -17.62 -0.42 -27.65
C GLY A 219 -16.17 -0.36 -28.13
N THR A 220 -15.27 0.23 -27.36
CA THR A 220 -13.85 0.35 -27.72
C THR A 220 -12.94 -0.59 -26.94
N GLN A 221 -13.45 -1.21 -25.88
CA GLN A 221 -12.64 -1.92 -24.89
C GLN A 221 -13.18 -3.33 -24.61
N MET A 222 -12.28 -4.23 -24.22
CA MET A 222 -12.61 -5.60 -23.86
C MET A 222 -12.34 -5.84 -22.37
N ALA A 223 -13.38 -6.15 -21.61
CA ALA A 223 -13.23 -6.50 -20.20
C ALA A 223 -12.23 -7.65 -20.00
N GLY A 224 -11.34 -7.52 -19.01
CA GLY A 224 -10.29 -8.50 -18.75
C GLY A 224 -9.03 -8.39 -19.64
N GLU A 225 -8.94 -7.38 -20.53
CA GLU A 225 -7.65 -7.05 -21.15
C GLU A 225 -6.76 -6.32 -20.15
N VAL A 226 -5.52 -6.79 -19.98
CA VAL A 226 -4.56 -6.21 -19.03
C VAL A 226 -3.23 -5.95 -19.71
N MET A 227 -2.64 -4.81 -19.38
CA MET A 227 -1.32 -4.41 -19.85
C MET A 227 -0.45 -3.98 -18.68
N HIS A 228 0.74 -4.53 -18.59
CA HIS A 228 1.79 -4.08 -17.70
C HIS A 228 2.89 -3.38 -18.49
N THR A 229 3.50 -2.37 -17.88
CA THR A 229 4.57 -1.62 -18.51
C THR A 229 5.71 -1.36 -17.53
N PHE A 230 6.91 -1.14 -18.06
CA PHE A 230 8.08 -0.65 -17.34
C PHE A 230 8.91 0.28 -18.24
N GLY A 231 9.89 0.98 -17.65
CA GLY A 231 10.70 1.97 -18.34
C GLY A 231 10.12 3.38 -18.26
N TRP A 232 10.11 4.12 -19.35
CA TRP A 232 9.63 5.51 -19.37
C TRP A 232 8.21 5.64 -18.78
N PRO A 233 7.91 6.71 -18.01
CA PRO A 233 8.68 7.91 -17.68
C PRO A 233 9.72 7.74 -16.56
N SER A 234 9.79 6.57 -15.91
CA SER A 234 10.89 6.24 -15.01
C SER A 234 12.23 6.17 -15.77
N ASP A 235 13.31 6.38 -15.08
CA ASP A 235 14.62 5.98 -15.58
C ASP A 235 14.78 4.45 -15.46
N PHE A 236 15.81 3.91 -16.14
CA PHE A 236 16.08 2.46 -16.10
C PHE A 236 16.79 2.00 -14.83
N MET A 237 17.06 2.91 -13.88
CA MET A 237 17.72 2.59 -12.62
C MET A 237 16.73 2.47 -11.47
N THR A 238 15.59 3.16 -11.55
CA THR A 238 14.57 3.12 -10.50
C THR A 238 13.53 2.03 -10.79
N TYR A 239 13.28 1.20 -9.80
CA TYR A 239 12.25 0.17 -9.89
C TYR A 239 10.86 0.80 -9.95
N GLY A 240 10.06 0.36 -10.91
CA GLY A 240 8.70 0.87 -11.08
C GLY A 240 8.10 0.48 -12.41
N GLY A 241 6.84 0.79 -12.57
CA GLY A 241 6.11 0.50 -13.79
C GLY A 241 4.64 0.87 -13.68
N GLY A 242 3.94 0.75 -14.78
CA GLY A 242 2.52 1.06 -14.87
C GLY A 242 1.68 -0.12 -15.30
N PHE A 243 0.39 0.04 -15.13
CA PHE A 243 -0.59 -0.92 -15.59
C PHE A 243 -1.83 -0.24 -16.16
N VAL A 244 -2.51 -0.94 -17.05
CA VAL A 244 -3.81 -0.58 -17.61
C VAL A 244 -4.67 -1.83 -17.61
N TYR A 245 -5.77 -1.82 -16.84
CA TYR A 245 -6.67 -2.95 -16.67
C TYR A 245 -8.09 -2.57 -17.05
N HIS A 246 -8.64 -3.25 -18.05
CA HIS A 246 -10.05 -3.09 -18.46
C HIS A 246 -10.93 -3.91 -17.51
N VAL A 247 -11.57 -3.21 -16.58
CA VAL A 247 -12.44 -3.79 -15.55
C VAL A 247 -13.80 -4.16 -16.15
N SER A 248 -14.27 -3.32 -17.08
CA SER A 248 -15.48 -3.55 -17.87
C SER A 248 -15.28 -2.94 -19.26
N GLU A 249 -16.31 -2.99 -20.09
CA GLU A 249 -16.32 -2.34 -21.42
C GLU A 249 -16.21 -0.81 -21.34
N THR A 250 -16.57 -0.22 -20.20
CA THR A 250 -16.61 1.23 -19.99
C THR A 250 -15.72 1.72 -18.85
N GLN A 251 -14.97 0.83 -18.18
CA GLN A 251 -14.13 1.20 -17.04
C GLN A 251 -12.73 0.65 -17.17
N VAL A 252 -11.76 1.54 -17.06
CA VAL A 252 -10.33 1.23 -17.16
C VAL A 252 -9.62 1.72 -15.90
N MET A 253 -8.91 0.83 -15.21
CA MET A 253 -8.00 1.20 -14.14
C MET A 253 -6.61 1.46 -14.70
N VAL A 254 -6.08 2.64 -14.43
CA VAL A 254 -4.72 3.04 -14.82
C VAL A 254 -3.93 3.34 -13.56
N GLY A 255 -2.76 2.76 -13.43
CA GLY A 255 -1.91 3.01 -12.26
C GLY A 255 -0.43 2.99 -12.59
N TYR A 256 0.34 3.59 -11.71
CA TYR A 256 1.78 3.69 -11.79
C TYR A 256 2.40 3.54 -10.40
N ALA A 257 3.32 2.59 -10.25
CA ALA A 257 4.07 2.39 -9.03
C ALA A 257 5.52 2.83 -9.24
N TYR A 258 6.05 3.59 -8.30
CA TYR A 258 7.40 4.13 -8.34
C TYR A 258 8.09 3.91 -7.00
N ALA A 259 9.19 3.16 -7.01
CA ALA A 259 9.94 2.85 -5.80
C ALA A 259 10.49 4.14 -5.16
N LEU A 260 10.41 4.22 -3.84
CA LEU A 260 10.82 5.40 -3.09
C LEU A 260 12.34 5.45 -2.81
N ASP A 261 13.10 4.45 -3.25
CA ASP A 261 14.57 4.43 -3.18
C ASP A 261 15.27 5.27 -4.28
N TYR A 262 14.51 6.06 -5.04
CA TYR A 262 15.09 6.99 -6.03
C TYR A 262 15.98 8.06 -5.38
N ALA A 263 17.03 8.46 -6.12
CA ALA A 263 18.05 9.38 -5.61
C ALA A 263 17.78 10.86 -5.93
N ASN A 264 17.02 11.17 -6.96
CA ASN A 264 16.79 12.56 -7.41
C ASN A 264 15.66 13.22 -6.62
N ALA A 265 15.98 14.22 -5.79
CA ALA A 265 15.03 14.97 -4.97
C ALA A 265 13.98 15.79 -5.78
N GLU A 266 14.18 15.97 -7.08
CA GLU A 266 13.26 16.69 -7.96
C GLU A 266 12.15 15.80 -8.56
N ILE A 267 12.20 14.50 -8.31
CA ILE A 267 11.15 13.59 -8.79
C ILE A 267 9.80 13.93 -8.16
N ASP A 268 8.81 14.06 -9.03
CA ASP A 268 7.40 14.18 -8.70
C ASP A 268 6.65 12.94 -9.21
N PRO A 269 6.31 11.97 -8.34
CA PRO A 269 5.62 10.74 -8.76
C PRO A 269 4.24 10.98 -9.39
N PHE A 270 3.53 12.04 -8.99
CA PHE A 270 2.26 12.40 -9.62
C PHE A 270 2.46 12.85 -11.06
N GLU A 271 3.48 13.65 -11.32
CA GLU A 271 3.80 14.09 -12.70
C GLU A 271 4.32 12.92 -13.56
N LEU A 272 5.09 11.99 -12.99
CA LEU A 272 5.44 10.74 -13.69
C LEU A 272 4.19 9.95 -14.09
N PHE A 273 3.22 9.85 -13.19
CA PHE A 273 1.95 9.19 -13.51
C PHE A 273 1.19 9.90 -14.65
N ARG A 274 1.15 11.24 -14.65
CA ARG A 274 0.55 12.01 -15.76
C ARG A 274 1.29 11.78 -17.08
N GLN A 275 2.64 11.77 -17.06
CA GLN A 275 3.43 11.43 -18.24
C GLN A 275 3.13 10.02 -18.73
N PHE A 276 3.04 9.04 -17.84
CA PHE A 276 2.64 7.68 -18.18
C PHE A 276 1.30 7.62 -18.92
N LYS A 277 0.28 8.32 -18.44
CA LYS A 277 -1.04 8.43 -19.11
C LYS A 277 -0.94 9.05 -20.52
N ARG A 278 0.02 9.96 -20.75
CA ARG A 278 0.27 10.59 -22.06
C ARG A 278 1.04 9.71 -23.03
N SER A 279 1.58 8.57 -22.59
CA SER A 279 2.23 7.61 -23.50
C SER A 279 1.19 7.11 -24.53
N VAL A 280 1.58 7.05 -25.82
CA VAL A 280 0.71 6.54 -26.89
C VAL A 280 0.20 5.14 -26.58
N ALA A 281 1.03 4.30 -25.94
CA ALA A 281 0.65 2.95 -25.55
C ALA A 281 -0.46 2.90 -24.50
N VAL A 282 -0.56 3.90 -23.61
CA VAL A 282 -1.55 3.99 -22.55
C VAL A 282 -2.77 4.80 -23.01
N ARG A 283 -2.53 5.97 -23.63
CA ARG A 283 -3.56 6.93 -24.01
C ARG A 283 -4.69 6.29 -24.84
N ARG A 284 -4.37 5.42 -25.78
CA ARG A 284 -5.34 4.72 -26.62
C ARG A 284 -6.38 3.91 -25.83
N HIS A 285 -6.08 3.51 -24.58
CA HIS A 285 -6.99 2.76 -23.72
C HIS A 285 -7.92 3.65 -22.89
N ILE A 286 -7.63 4.94 -22.81
CA ILE A 286 -8.35 5.90 -21.98
C ILE A 286 -8.85 7.12 -22.76
N GLU A 287 -8.59 7.18 -24.06
CA GLU A 287 -8.96 8.31 -24.92
C GLU A 287 -10.48 8.53 -24.93
N GLY A 288 -10.90 9.80 -24.86
CA GLY A 288 -12.30 10.18 -24.74
C GLY A 288 -12.93 9.88 -23.37
N GLY A 289 -12.16 9.34 -22.43
CA GLY A 289 -12.63 9.01 -21.09
C GLY A 289 -12.56 10.17 -20.10
N LYS A 290 -13.12 9.92 -18.90
CA LYS A 290 -13.11 10.83 -17.76
C LYS A 290 -12.62 10.09 -16.51
N THR A 291 -11.67 10.67 -15.78
CA THR A 291 -11.27 10.18 -14.47
C THR A 291 -12.42 10.36 -13.47
N VAL A 292 -12.77 9.30 -12.75
CA VAL A 292 -13.92 9.28 -11.80
C VAL A 292 -13.53 8.84 -10.39
N ALA A 293 -12.34 8.28 -10.20
CA ALA A 293 -11.78 7.98 -8.90
C ALA A 293 -10.25 8.04 -8.94
N TYR A 294 -9.66 8.41 -7.82
CA TYR A 294 -8.22 8.56 -7.63
C TYR A 294 -7.79 7.98 -6.28
N GLY A 295 -6.61 7.41 -6.22
CA GLY A 295 -6.04 6.96 -4.98
C GLY A 295 -4.53 6.81 -5.05
N ALA A 296 -3.89 6.96 -3.88
CA ALA A 296 -2.47 6.74 -3.73
C ALA A 296 -2.17 6.04 -2.41
N LYS A 297 -1.24 5.08 -2.45
CA LYS A 297 -0.81 4.31 -1.28
C LYS A 297 0.60 3.79 -1.44
N VAL A 298 1.34 3.71 -0.33
CA VAL A 298 2.60 2.99 -0.34
C VAL A 298 2.37 1.49 -0.27
N ILE A 299 3.22 0.74 -0.97
CA ILE A 299 3.28 -0.72 -0.97
C ILE A 299 4.68 -1.16 -0.53
N PRO A 300 4.82 -2.21 0.32
CA PRO A 300 6.11 -2.69 0.77
C PRO A 300 6.82 -3.44 -0.37
N GLU A 301 8.05 -3.05 -0.68
CA GLU A 301 8.84 -3.64 -1.77
C GLU A 301 10.20 -4.18 -1.35
N GLY A 302 10.54 -4.15 -0.07
CA GLY A 302 11.82 -4.65 0.42
C GLY A 302 12.06 -6.14 0.13
N GLY A 303 10.99 -6.88 -0.13
CA GLY A 303 11.02 -8.29 -0.49
C GLY A 303 11.37 -9.21 0.69
N PHE A 304 11.70 -10.46 0.37
CA PHE A 304 11.87 -11.54 1.34
C PHE A 304 12.82 -11.22 2.52
N TYR A 305 13.95 -10.55 2.26
CA TYR A 305 14.94 -10.27 3.29
C TYR A 305 14.58 -9.07 4.20
N SER A 306 13.51 -8.36 3.90
CA SER A 306 13.00 -7.24 4.71
C SER A 306 11.84 -7.66 5.62
N ILE A 307 11.39 -8.92 5.53
CA ILE A 307 10.34 -9.45 6.41
C ILE A 307 10.88 -9.45 7.86
N PRO A 308 10.20 -8.80 8.80
CA PRO A 308 10.58 -8.81 10.21
C PRO A 308 10.29 -10.18 10.86
N LYS A 309 10.71 -10.37 12.10
CA LYS A 309 10.13 -11.42 12.93
C LYS A 309 8.64 -11.10 13.09
N VAL A 310 7.79 -11.99 12.62
CA VAL A 310 6.34 -11.74 12.46
C VAL A 310 5.53 -11.98 13.72
N GLU A 311 6.15 -12.50 14.76
CA GLU A 311 5.50 -12.75 16.05
C GLU A 311 6.40 -12.33 17.22
N ALA A 312 5.75 -11.88 18.29
CA ALA A 312 6.34 -11.62 19.59
C ALA A 312 5.30 -11.95 20.68
N PRO A 313 5.68 -12.03 21.97
CA PRO A 313 4.73 -12.38 23.02
C PRO A 313 3.46 -11.53 22.98
N GLY A 314 2.30 -12.20 22.77
CA GLY A 314 0.98 -11.60 22.70
C GLY A 314 0.64 -10.86 21.41
N VAL A 315 1.52 -10.85 20.39
CA VAL A 315 1.26 -10.09 19.14
C VAL A 315 1.79 -10.81 17.90
N MET A 316 1.03 -10.71 16.80
CA MET A 316 1.40 -11.19 15.46
C MET A 316 1.24 -10.09 14.42
N ILE A 317 2.12 -10.06 13.41
CA ILE A 317 2.09 -9.10 12.29
C ILE A 317 1.70 -9.84 11.01
N VAL A 318 0.67 -9.37 10.31
CA VAL A 318 0.15 -10.02 9.11
C VAL A 318 0.10 -9.08 7.90
N GLY A 319 0.07 -9.64 6.70
CA GLY A 319 -0.07 -8.93 5.44
C GLY A 319 1.05 -7.93 5.15
N ASP A 320 0.71 -6.82 4.51
CA ASP A 320 1.66 -5.78 4.11
C ASP A 320 2.41 -5.14 5.29
N GLY A 321 1.86 -5.20 6.51
CA GLY A 321 2.54 -4.77 7.73
C GLY A 321 3.83 -5.56 7.98
N ALA A 322 3.83 -6.85 7.66
CA ALA A 322 5.01 -7.71 7.69
C ALA A 322 5.83 -7.65 6.38
N GLY A 323 5.47 -6.81 5.41
CA GLY A 323 6.14 -6.77 4.11
C GLY A 323 5.84 -7.99 3.22
N LEU A 324 4.72 -8.65 3.44
CA LEU A 324 4.32 -9.87 2.73
C LEU A 324 3.71 -9.55 1.35
N LEU A 325 4.57 -9.18 0.41
CA LEU A 325 4.24 -8.86 -0.97
C LEU A 325 5.30 -9.43 -1.91
N ASP A 326 4.87 -10.15 -2.94
CA ASP A 326 5.77 -10.55 -4.04
C ASP A 326 6.06 -9.31 -4.89
N SER A 327 7.24 -8.73 -4.68
CA SER A 327 7.67 -7.50 -5.35
C SER A 327 7.85 -7.68 -6.86
N LEU A 328 8.12 -8.88 -7.37
CA LEU A 328 8.23 -9.14 -8.81
C LEU A 328 6.86 -9.10 -9.49
N ARG A 329 5.88 -9.81 -8.92
CA ARG A 329 4.51 -9.87 -9.44
C ARG A 329 3.68 -8.64 -9.03
N ILE A 330 4.14 -7.88 -8.04
CA ILE A 330 3.39 -6.79 -7.36
C ILE A 330 2.01 -7.30 -6.91
N LYS A 331 2.00 -8.49 -6.31
CA LYS A 331 0.81 -9.16 -5.78
C LYS A 331 1.03 -9.52 -4.32
N GLY A 332 0.15 -9.00 -3.46
CA GLY A 332 0.21 -9.23 -2.01
C GLY A 332 -1.10 -9.73 -1.41
N VAL A 333 -2.25 -9.56 -2.11
CA VAL A 333 -3.57 -9.86 -1.52
C VAL A 333 -3.68 -11.32 -1.10
N HIS A 334 -3.28 -12.28 -1.94
CA HIS A 334 -3.30 -13.70 -1.62
C HIS A 334 -2.37 -14.06 -0.46
N ILE A 335 -1.18 -13.42 -0.41
CA ILE A 335 -0.23 -13.64 0.70
C ILE A 335 -0.80 -13.04 2.01
N ALA A 336 -1.43 -11.87 1.92
CA ALA A 336 -2.09 -11.25 3.07
C ALA A 336 -3.22 -12.13 3.63
N LEU A 337 -4.08 -12.69 2.76
CA LEU A 337 -5.13 -13.63 3.15
C LEU A 337 -4.54 -14.90 3.80
N GLN A 338 -3.51 -15.48 3.20
CA GLN A 338 -2.83 -16.68 3.72
C GLN A 338 -2.13 -16.40 5.07
N SER A 339 -1.52 -15.22 5.25
CA SER A 339 -0.89 -14.85 6.51
C SER A 339 -1.91 -14.68 7.64
N GLY A 340 -3.06 -14.07 7.35
CA GLY A 340 -4.16 -13.98 8.31
C GLY A 340 -4.69 -15.35 8.73
N ARG A 341 -4.85 -16.27 7.76
CA ARG A 341 -5.27 -17.64 8.05
C ARG A 341 -4.23 -18.40 8.90
N ALA A 342 -2.95 -18.26 8.58
CA ALA A 342 -1.86 -18.87 9.36
C ALA A 342 -1.82 -18.36 10.81
N ALA A 343 -2.06 -17.05 11.02
CA ALA A 343 -2.16 -16.47 12.35
C ALA A 343 -3.36 -17.05 13.15
N ALA A 344 -4.50 -17.22 12.49
CA ALA A 344 -5.67 -17.86 13.09
C ALA A 344 -5.39 -19.33 13.47
N GLU A 345 -4.76 -20.09 12.58
CA GLU A 345 -4.37 -21.48 12.83
C GLU A 345 -3.39 -21.59 14.01
N SER A 346 -2.43 -20.68 14.11
CA SER A 346 -1.50 -20.59 15.24
C SER A 346 -2.24 -20.45 16.58
N ILE A 347 -3.22 -19.54 16.66
CA ILE A 347 -4.01 -19.32 17.87
C ILE A 347 -4.83 -20.55 18.25
N LEU A 348 -5.40 -21.25 17.26
CA LEU A 348 -6.26 -22.41 17.49
C LEU A 348 -5.48 -23.68 17.85
N THR A 349 -4.26 -23.82 17.35
CA THR A 349 -3.47 -25.06 17.49
C THR A 349 -2.29 -24.94 18.45
N GLY A 350 -1.88 -23.71 18.79
CA GLY A 350 -0.67 -23.44 19.58
C GLY A 350 0.64 -23.61 18.80
N ARG A 351 0.61 -23.89 17.49
CA ARG A 351 1.81 -23.95 16.64
C ARG A 351 2.35 -22.53 16.41
N SER A 352 3.67 -22.41 16.18
CA SER A 352 4.31 -21.12 15.83
C SER A 352 3.67 -20.53 14.56
N TYR A 353 3.31 -19.26 14.63
CA TYR A 353 2.82 -18.52 13.47
C TYR A 353 3.88 -18.44 12.36
N THR A 354 5.14 -18.25 12.74
CA THR A 354 6.27 -18.21 11.80
C THR A 354 6.37 -19.50 10.98
N GLU A 355 6.24 -20.67 11.64
CA GLU A 355 6.28 -21.96 10.95
C GLU A 355 5.11 -22.12 9.98
N LEU A 356 3.89 -21.84 10.44
CA LEU A 356 2.68 -21.90 9.61
C LEU A 356 2.73 -20.95 8.42
N LEU A 357 3.24 -19.73 8.62
CA LEU A 357 3.45 -18.77 7.54
C LEU A 357 4.41 -19.32 6.47
N HIS A 358 5.51 -19.96 6.90
CA HIS A 358 6.50 -20.57 5.99
C HIS A 358 5.92 -21.73 5.16
N GLU A 359 4.89 -22.37 5.64
CA GLU A 359 4.17 -23.45 4.93
C GLU A 359 3.21 -22.91 3.85
N THR A 360 2.91 -21.62 3.84
CA THR A 360 2.02 -21.02 2.83
C THR A 360 2.65 -20.97 1.45
N SER A 361 1.83 -21.05 0.39
CA SER A 361 2.31 -20.93 -1.00
C SER A 361 2.90 -19.55 -1.26
N GLY A 362 2.28 -18.48 -0.77
CA GLY A 362 2.72 -17.11 -0.96
C GLY A 362 4.08 -16.83 -0.34
N PHE A 363 4.36 -17.34 0.87
CA PHE A 363 5.69 -17.20 1.47
C PHE A 363 6.75 -17.96 0.66
N ARG A 364 6.42 -19.16 0.17
CA ARG A 364 7.30 -19.92 -0.71
C ARG A 364 7.56 -19.21 -2.05
N GLU A 365 6.57 -18.52 -2.61
CA GLU A 365 6.75 -17.65 -3.78
C GLU A 365 7.75 -16.54 -3.49
N MET A 366 7.55 -15.77 -2.42
CA MET A 366 8.49 -14.72 -2.00
C MET A 366 9.93 -15.25 -1.84
N ARG A 367 10.09 -16.45 -1.27
CA ARG A 367 11.40 -17.09 -1.12
C ARG A 367 12.04 -17.41 -2.47
N ARG A 368 11.28 -17.80 -3.48
CA ARG A 368 11.79 -18.07 -4.84
C ARG A 368 12.35 -16.80 -5.49
N VAL A 369 11.72 -15.67 -5.28
CA VAL A 369 12.14 -14.38 -5.88
C VAL A 369 12.98 -13.51 -4.94
N ARG A 370 13.49 -14.05 -3.83
CA ARG A 370 14.16 -13.34 -2.73
C ARG A 370 15.29 -12.39 -3.12
N ASN A 371 15.95 -12.64 -4.26
CA ASN A 371 17.05 -11.82 -4.75
C ASN A 371 16.62 -10.81 -5.85
N VAL A 372 15.43 -10.97 -6.42
CA VAL A 372 15.02 -10.21 -7.61
C VAL A 372 14.95 -8.72 -7.32
N ARG A 373 14.28 -8.30 -6.23
CA ARG A 373 14.17 -6.87 -5.89
C ARG A 373 15.55 -6.20 -5.70
N ALA A 374 16.46 -6.88 -5.03
CA ALA A 374 17.82 -6.39 -4.84
C ALA A 374 18.60 -6.24 -6.15
N SER A 375 18.36 -7.11 -7.12
CA SER A 375 19.00 -7.02 -8.43
C SER A 375 18.57 -5.80 -9.24
N PHE A 376 17.36 -5.27 -9.00
CA PHE A 376 16.90 -4.03 -9.63
C PHE A 376 17.67 -2.77 -9.16
N CYS A 377 18.38 -2.84 -8.03
CA CYS A 377 19.27 -1.74 -7.61
C CYS A 377 20.44 -1.53 -8.59
N TYR A 378 20.74 -2.52 -9.43
CA TYR A 378 21.76 -2.44 -10.50
C TYR A 378 21.14 -2.06 -11.85
N GLY A 379 19.87 -1.67 -11.87
CA GLY A 379 19.11 -1.27 -13.03
C GLY A 379 18.22 -2.36 -13.61
N LEU A 380 17.30 -1.93 -14.48
CA LEU A 380 16.28 -2.79 -15.08
C LEU A 380 16.84 -4.04 -15.80
N PRO A 381 17.92 -3.98 -16.60
CA PRO A 381 18.44 -5.18 -17.28
C PRO A 381 18.88 -6.28 -16.30
N PHE A 382 19.56 -5.90 -15.22
CA PHE A 382 20.00 -6.85 -14.19
C PHE A 382 18.82 -7.43 -13.41
N GLY A 383 17.82 -6.60 -13.08
CA GLY A 383 16.60 -7.05 -12.42
C GLY A 383 15.82 -8.07 -13.25
N VAL A 384 15.66 -7.80 -14.56
CA VAL A 384 14.98 -8.71 -15.51
C VAL A 384 15.75 -10.01 -15.66
N ALA A 385 17.09 -9.95 -15.80
CA ALA A 385 17.93 -11.15 -15.87
C ALA A 385 17.82 -11.99 -14.60
N ALA A 386 17.84 -11.36 -13.41
CA ALA A 386 17.67 -12.04 -12.14
C ALA A 386 16.28 -12.69 -12.01
N ALA A 387 15.23 -12.03 -12.49
CA ALA A 387 13.88 -12.56 -12.52
C ALA A 387 13.80 -13.83 -13.41
N GLY A 388 14.35 -13.77 -14.63
CA GLY A 388 14.44 -14.90 -15.53
C GLY A 388 15.20 -16.07 -14.92
N LEU A 389 16.34 -15.80 -14.27
CA LEU A 389 17.16 -16.80 -13.62
C LEU A 389 16.44 -17.44 -12.42
N ALA A 390 15.79 -16.63 -11.59
CA ALA A 390 14.98 -17.12 -10.48
C ALA A 390 13.84 -18.01 -10.96
N TRP A 391 13.25 -17.70 -12.11
CA TRP A 391 12.22 -18.53 -12.71
C TRP A 391 12.78 -19.89 -13.20
N ILE A 392 13.84 -19.88 -14.02
CA ILE A 392 14.45 -21.11 -14.58
C ILE A 392 14.91 -22.03 -13.45
N THR A 393 15.56 -21.49 -12.43
CA THR A 393 16.11 -22.26 -11.31
C THR A 393 15.12 -22.50 -10.17
N ARG A 394 13.86 -22.04 -10.28
CA ARG A 394 12.86 -22.05 -9.21
C ARG A 394 13.37 -21.42 -7.91
N GLY A 395 14.22 -20.39 -8.04
CA GLY A 395 14.83 -19.67 -6.93
C GLY A 395 16.05 -20.34 -6.31
N ALA A 396 16.57 -21.43 -6.91
CA ALA A 396 17.78 -22.08 -6.42
C ALA A 396 19.03 -21.21 -6.62
N PHE A 397 19.08 -20.43 -7.72
CA PHE A 397 20.20 -19.54 -8.00
C PHE A 397 19.74 -18.08 -8.15
N PRO A 398 20.54 -17.10 -7.67
CA PRO A 398 21.76 -17.28 -6.90
C PRO A 398 21.49 -17.85 -5.49
N CYS A 399 22.33 -18.80 -5.06
CA CYS A 399 22.22 -19.41 -3.73
C CYS A 399 22.66 -18.47 -2.60
N PHE A 400 23.42 -17.42 -2.93
CA PHE A 400 23.82 -16.35 -2.02
C PHE A 400 22.86 -15.17 -2.06
N ARG A 401 22.94 -14.32 -1.05
CA ARG A 401 22.17 -13.07 -1.00
C ARG A 401 22.83 -12.01 -1.88
N VAL A 402 22.13 -11.58 -2.95
CA VAL A 402 22.61 -10.49 -3.82
C VAL A 402 22.70 -9.20 -3.02
N PRO A 403 23.82 -8.46 -3.03
CA PRO A 403 23.92 -7.14 -2.39
C PRO A 403 22.86 -6.15 -2.92
N GLY A 404 22.58 -5.10 -2.19
CA GLY A 404 21.63 -4.04 -2.55
C GLY A 404 20.67 -3.71 -1.41
N LEU A 405 20.00 -2.56 -1.49
CA LEU A 405 19.05 -2.05 -0.48
C LEU A 405 19.63 -2.12 0.94
N SER A 406 20.81 -1.51 1.13
CA SER A 406 21.47 -1.42 2.44
C SER A 406 20.91 -0.29 3.31
N GLU A 407 20.27 0.71 2.67
CA GLU A 407 19.73 1.90 3.29
C GLU A 407 18.23 2.02 3.03
N GLY A 408 17.51 2.72 3.92
CA GLY A 408 16.08 3.01 3.73
C GLY A 408 15.84 4.08 2.65
N ASP A 409 14.59 4.22 2.24
CA ASP A 409 14.16 5.10 1.14
C ASP A 409 14.53 6.58 1.33
N ALA A 410 14.51 7.09 2.57
CA ALA A 410 14.90 8.47 2.86
C ALA A 410 16.39 8.72 2.59
N ALA A 411 17.24 7.79 2.97
CA ALA A 411 18.70 7.90 2.85
C ALA A 411 19.18 7.82 1.39
N SER A 412 18.36 7.32 0.46
CA SER A 412 18.68 7.26 -0.97
C SER A 412 18.74 8.63 -1.64
N LEU A 413 18.06 9.67 -1.08
CA LEU A 413 18.04 11.01 -1.68
C LEU A 413 19.42 11.69 -1.66
N ARG A 414 19.84 12.16 -2.81
CA ARG A 414 21.07 12.93 -2.96
C ARG A 414 20.80 14.43 -2.80
N GLN A 415 21.77 15.13 -2.21
CA GLN A 415 21.72 16.58 -2.08
C GLN A 415 21.78 17.24 -3.46
N ILE A 416 21.13 18.39 -3.58
CA ILE A 416 21.19 19.22 -4.77
C ILE A 416 22.58 19.87 -4.81
N ALA A 417 23.35 19.64 -5.88
CA ALA A 417 24.67 20.20 -6.00
C ALA A 417 24.63 21.73 -6.16
N ASN A 418 25.32 22.46 -5.26
CA ASN A 418 25.54 23.91 -5.33
C ASN A 418 24.28 24.77 -5.50
N GLY A 419 23.17 24.43 -4.84
CA GLY A 419 21.92 25.21 -4.95
C GLY A 419 21.27 25.19 -6.34
N LYS A 420 21.87 24.46 -7.29
CA LYS A 420 21.25 24.15 -8.59
C LYS A 420 20.76 22.72 -8.50
N ALA A 421 19.48 22.53 -8.75
CA ALA A 421 18.90 21.22 -8.93
C ALA A 421 19.83 20.32 -9.74
N GLY A 422 20.28 19.21 -9.15
CA GLY A 422 21.22 18.32 -9.82
C GLY A 422 20.68 17.97 -11.20
N MET A 423 21.51 18.00 -12.24
CA MET A 423 21.12 17.68 -13.61
C MET A 423 20.74 16.21 -13.80
N GLY A 424 19.65 15.78 -13.10
CA GLY A 424 18.74 14.83 -13.69
C GLY A 424 17.93 15.63 -14.72
N ARG A 425 17.65 15.11 -15.90
CA ARG A 425 16.81 15.77 -16.90
C ARG A 425 15.62 16.40 -16.18
N PRO A 426 15.40 17.74 -16.30
CA PRO A 426 14.26 18.38 -15.66
C PRO A 426 13.02 17.59 -16.07
N ALA A 427 12.15 17.29 -15.10
CA ALA A 427 10.84 16.75 -15.42
C ALA A 427 10.31 17.62 -16.57
N ALA A 428 10.07 17.03 -17.72
CA ALA A 428 9.80 17.77 -18.95
C ALA A 428 8.73 18.80 -18.61
N LYS A 429 9.01 20.10 -18.81
CA LYS A 429 8.03 21.16 -18.60
C LYS A 429 6.78 20.74 -19.34
N VAL A 430 5.73 20.47 -18.60
CA VAL A 430 4.45 20.05 -19.17
C VAL A 430 3.94 21.25 -19.96
N SER A 431 3.83 21.10 -21.28
CA SER A 431 3.13 22.09 -22.10
C SER A 431 1.70 22.26 -21.56
N PRO A 432 1.15 23.49 -21.58
CA PRO A 432 -0.23 23.72 -21.19
C PRO A 432 -1.14 22.69 -21.86
N CYS A 433 -2.01 22.10 -21.08
CA CYS A 433 -2.92 21.04 -21.54
C CYS A 433 -4.01 21.69 -22.42
N ASP A 434 -4.32 21.09 -23.56
CA ASP A 434 -5.51 21.45 -24.33
C ASP A 434 -6.78 21.21 -23.49
N ARG A 435 -7.80 22.05 -23.66
CA ARG A 435 -9.03 22.00 -22.84
C ARG A 435 -9.73 20.64 -22.85
N ASP A 436 -9.61 19.88 -23.92
CA ASP A 436 -10.20 18.53 -24.07
C ASP A 436 -9.45 17.46 -23.25
N GLU A 437 -8.24 17.74 -22.77
CA GLU A 437 -7.47 16.82 -21.91
C GLU A 437 -7.82 16.94 -20.41
N THR A 438 -8.52 17.99 -19.98
CA THR A 438 -8.74 18.29 -18.55
C THR A 438 -9.53 17.17 -17.84
N ALA A 439 -10.51 16.57 -18.49
CA ALA A 439 -11.31 15.48 -17.92
C ALA A 439 -10.51 14.19 -17.71
N LEU A 440 -9.54 13.93 -18.59
CA LEU A 440 -8.66 12.76 -18.55
C LEU A 440 -7.37 13.01 -17.75
N MET A 441 -6.95 14.26 -17.65
CA MET A 441 -5.73 14.70 -16.97
C MET A 441 -6.06 15.77 -15.92
N PRO A 442 -6.87 15.45 -14.90
CA PRO A 442 -7.19 16.42 -13.86
C PRO A 442 -5.92 16.95 -13.18
N ASP A 443 -6.01 18.10 -12.57
CA ASP A 443 -4.95 18.58 -11.69
C ASP A 443 -4.94 17.77 -10.38
N ARG A 444 -3.89 17.93 -9.59
CA ARG A 444 -3.67 17.13 -8.37
C ARG A 444 -4.79 17.32 -7.34
N LEU A 445 -5.30 18.54 -7.17
CA LEU A 445 -6.37 18.83 -6.22
C LEU A 445 -7.72 18.24 -6.66
N THR A 446 -8.00 18.28 -7.95
CA THR A 446 -9.17 17.61 -8.53
C THR A 446 -9.10 16.09 -8.31
N ASP A 447 -7.93 15.48 -8.48
CA ASP A 447 -7.72 14.07 -8.18
C ASP A 447 -7.90 13.77 -6.68
N VAL A 448 -7.38 14.63 -5.79
CA VAL A 448 -7.61 14.52 -4.35
C VAL A 448 -9.10 14.55 -4.02
N PHE A 449 -9.85 15.45 -4.62
CA PHE A 449 -11.31 15.49 -4.47
C PHE A 449 -11.96 14.17 -4.90
N MET A 450 -11.52 13.56 -6.01
CA MET A 450 -12.02 12.28 -6.49
C MET A 450 -11.66 11.08 -5.59
N SER A 451 -10.70 11.23 -4.68
CA SER A 451 -10.38 10.21 -3.67
C SER A 451 -11.44 10.11 -2.58
N GLY A 452 -12.32 11.12 -2.49
CA GLY A 452 -13.30 11.27 -1.43
C GLY A 452 -12.69 11.49 -0.05
N THR A 453 -11.43 11.96 0.02
CA THR A 453 -10.78 12.24 1.31
C THR A 453 -11.52 13.33 2.06
N ILE A 454 -11.78 13.08 3.33
CA ILE A 454 -12.44 14.05 4.23
C ILE A 454 -11.76 13.95 5.60
N HIS A 455 -11.41 15.09 6.15
CA HIS A 455 -10.87 15.22 7.49
C HIS A 455 -11.71 16.23 8.29
N GLU A 456 -11.84 16.01 9.58
CA GLU A 456 -12.30 17.03 10.50
C GLU A 456 -11.21 18.13 10.58
N GLU A 457 -11.50 19.31 10.11
CA GLU A 457 -10.49 20.39 10.06
C GLU A 457 -10.16 20.97 11.44
N ASN A 458 -11.14 20.94 12.35
CA ASN A 458 -10.93 21.37 13.72
C ASN A 458 -10.50 20.21 14.63
N GLN A 459 -9.30 19.66 14.35
CA GLN A 459 -8.64 18.63 15.15
C GLN A 459 -7.13 18.85 15.15
N PRO A 460 -6.36 18.21 16.06
CA PRO A 460 -4.91 18.25 16.02
C PRO A 460 -4.40 17.68 14.69
N CYS A 461 -3.47 18.39 14.06
CA CYS A 461 -2.85 17.91 12.81
C CYS A 461 -2.12 16.59 13.04
N HIS A 462 -2.42 15.58 12.22
CA HIS A 462 -1.77 14.27 12.29
C HIS A 462 -0.38 14.24 11.61
N LEU A 463 -0.02 15.31 10.90
CA LEU A 463 1.29 15.48 10.26
C LEU A 463 2.08 16.50 11.10
N LYS A 464 3.05 16.01 11.86
CA LYS A 464 3.83 16.87 12.76
C LYS A 464 5.23 17.07 12.19
N VAL A 465 5.64 18.32 12.08
CA VAL A 465 7.04 18.68 11.89
C VAL A 465 7.72 18.66 13.25
N LEU A 466 8.74 17.81 13.42
CA LEU A 466 9.43 17.64 14.70
C LEU A 466 10.32 18.83 15.04
N ASP A 467 11.00 19.38 14.03
CA ASP A 467 11.91 20.51 14.15
C ASP A 467 11.84 21.40 12.90
N PRO A 468 11.25 22.59 12.97
CA PRO A 468 11.15 23.51 11.83
C PRO A 468 12.51 23.87 11.21
N ALA A 469 13.59 24.00 12.02
CA ALA A 469 14.92 24.34 11.51
C ALA A 469 15.48 23.28 10.55
N LYS A 470 15.14 22.01 10.76
CA LYS A 470 15.48 20.93 9.82
C LYS A 470 14.75 21.06 8.47
N CYS A 471 13.57 21.67 8.43
CA CYS A 471 12.86 21.95 7.17
C CYS A 471 13.61 23.02 6.36
N ASP A 472 14.17 24.05 7.01
CA ASP A 472 14.98 25.08 6.35
C ASP A 472 16.28 24.48 5.80
N GLU A 473 16.98 23.63 6.58
CA GLU A 473 18.13 22.88 6.10
C GLU A 473 17.76 21.97 4.92
N CYS A 474 16.65 21.25 5.02
CA CYS A 474 16.15 20.38 3.95
C CYS A 474 15.87 21.15 2.67
N ARG A 475 15.30 22.34 2.77
CA ARG A 475 15.05 23.22 1.62
C ARG A 475 16.34 23.57 0.88
N VAL A 476 17.38 23.92 1.62
CA VAL A 476 18.70 24.26 1.02
C VAL A 476 19.36 23.02 0.40
N ARG A 477 19.34 21.87 1.10
CA ARG A 477 20.06 20.66 0.68
C ARG A 477 19.32 19.84 -0.37
N PHE A 478 17.99 19.77 -0.30
CA PHE A 478 17.15 18.86 -1.09
C PHE A 478 16.02 19.57 -1.84
N GLY A 479 15.87 20.89 -1.70
CA GLY A 479 14.82 21.67 -2.36
C GLY A 479 13.41 21.36 -1.88
N ALA A 480 13.21 21.03 -0.59
CA ALA A 480 11.92 20.69 0.01
C ALA A 480 11.17 19.58 -0.77
N PRO A 481 11.71 18.36 -0.87
CA PRO A 481 11.15 17.30 -1.73
C PRO A 481 9.72 16.88 -1.35
N CYS A 482 9.26 17.17 -0.13
CA CYS A 482 7.90 16.91 0.32
C CYS A 482 6.84 17.61 -0.54
N THR A 483 7.16 18.77 -1.13
CA THR A 483 6.26 19.49 -2.05
C THR A 483 6.06 18.76 -3.39
N ARG A 484 6.94 17.81 -3.73
CA ARG A 484 6.90 17.03 -4.97
C ARG A 484 6.45 15.59 -4.76
N PHE A 485 7.03 14.88 -3.77
CA PHE A 485 6.68 13.47 -3.59
C PHE A 485 5.27 13.25 -3.01
N CYS A 486 4.62 14.29 -2.47
CA CYS A 486 3.26 14.15 -1.97
C CYS A 486 2.25 14.06 -3.13
N PRO A 487 1.50 12.95 -3.27
CA PRO A 487 0.54 12.79 -4.37
C PRO A 487 -0.75 13.61 -4.15
N ALA A 488 -0.84 14.35 -3.04
CA ALA A 488 -2.05 15.06 -2.62
C ALA A 488 -1.82 16.55 -2.32
N GLU A 489 -0.66 17.10 -2.67
CA GLU A 489 -0.33 18.52 -2.46
C GLU A 489 -0.57 19.01 -1.02
N VAL A 490 -0.21 18.16 -0.05
CA VAL A 490 -0.33 18.47 1.39
C VAL A 490 0.69 19.51 1.83
N TYR A 491 1.86 19.54 1.19
CA TYR A 491 3.00 20.36 1.57
C TYR A 491 3.23 21.47 0.55
N ARG A 492 3.24 22.71 1.02
CA ARG A 492 3.55 23.90 0.21
C ARG A 492 4.60 24.76 0.89
N MET A 493 5.41 25.44 0.10
CA MET A 493 6.30 26.48 0.61
C MET A 493 5.62 27.83 0.41
N ASP A 494 5.39 28.56 1.48
CA ASP A 494 4.78 29.88 1.44
C ASP A 494 5.73 30.96 1.96
N GLY A 495 5.68 32.15 1.35
CA GLY A 495 6.49 33.32 1.69
C GLY A 495 7.61 33.61 0.68
N ALA A 496 8.27 34.76 0.86
CA ALA A 496 9.45 35.15 0.08
C ALA A 496 10.65 34.26 0.43
N GLU A 497 11.59 34.11 -0.51
CA GLU A 497 12.73 33.17 -0.45
C GLU A 497 13.47 33.14 0.91
N ALA A 498 13.63 34.32 1.56
CA ALA A 498 14.30 34.45 2.86
C ALA A 498 13.42 34.12 4.08
N ALA A 499 12.09 34.10 3.94
CA ALA A 499 11.13 33.88 5.02
C ALA A 499 10.15 32.76 4.68
N CYS A 500 10.53 31.87 3.76
CA CYS A 500 9.67 30.80 3.27
C CYS A 500 9.46 29.72 4.35
N ARG A 501 8.20 29.39 4.63
CA ARG A 501 7.81 28.38 5.63
C ARG A 501 7.09 27.21 4.96
N LEU A 502 7.23 26.03 5.56
CA LEU A 502 6.48 24.85 5.14
C LEU A 502 5.06 24.92 5.71
N GLU A 503 4.08 25.00 4.83
CA GLU A 503 2.65 24.88 5.17
C GLU A 503 2.18 23.45 4.92
N ILE A 504 1.21 23.01 5.75
CA ILE A 504 0.65 21.66 5.74
C ILE A 504 -0.87 21.71 5.64
N ASP A 505 -1.41 21.40 4.48
CA ASP A 505 -2.84 21.25 4.23
C ASP A 505 -3.25 19.79 4.48
N PHE A 506 -3.33 19.41 5.75
CA PHE A 506 -3.61 18.03 6.12
C PHE A 506 -4.98 17.53 5.67
N SER A 507 -5.93 18.40 5.36
CA SER A 507 -7.25 18.06 4.79
C SER A 507 -7.15 17.31 3.47
N ASN A 508 -6.08 17.52 2.70
CA ASN A 508 -5.81 16.84 1.44
C ASN A 508 -5.21 15.46 1.63
N CYS A 509 -4.81 15.06 2.85
CA CYS A 509 -4.03 13.87 3.09
C CYS A 509 -4.78 12.59 2.71
N LEU A 510 -4.15 11.74 1.86
CA LEU A 510 -4.66 10.42 1.44
C LEU A 510 -4.22 9.28 2.37
N HIS A 511 -3.58 9.58 3.47
CA HIS A 511 -3.00 8.58 4.37
C HIS A 511 -2.03 7.61 3.68
N CYS A 512 -1.37 8.03 2.59
CA CYS A 512 -0.42 7.21 1.85
C CYS A 512 0.90 6.97 2.59
N LYS A 513 1.27 7.88 3.53
CA LYS A 513 2.48 7.82 4.38
C LYS A 513 3.82 8.02 3.64
N THR A 514 3.81 8.41 2.38
CA THR A 514 5.03 8.71 1.61
C THR A 514 5.94 9.71 2.32
N CYS A 515 5.36 10.73 2.95
CA CYS A 515 6.11 11.76 3.67
C CYS A 515 6.92 11.23 4.86
N ARG A 516 6.37 10.27 5.62
CA ARG A 516 7.07 9.60 6.71
C ARG A 516 8.25 8.78 6.19
N ILE A 517 8.07 8.11 5.04
CA ILE A 517 9.07 7.22 4.45
C ILE A 517 10.19 8.01 3.76
N LYS A 518 9.83 9.07 3.01
CA LYS A 518 10.76 9.72 2.07
C LYS A 518 11.36 11.03 2.58
N CYS A 519 10.97 11.54 3.75
CA CYS A 519 11.59 12.75 4.32
C CYS A 519 13.08 12.51 4.61
N PRO A 520 14.03 13.19 3.92
CA PRO A 520 15.46 12.92 4.07
C PRO A 520 16.00 13.31 5.45
N MET A 521 15.29 14.17 6.16
CA MET A 521 15.66 14.61 7.51
C MET A 521 14.94 13.80 8.60
N GLY A 522 14.06 12.83 8.24
CA GLY A 522 13.23 12.10 9.21
C GLY A 522 12.36 13.02 10.06
N ASN A 523 11.96 14.18 9.52
CA ASN A 523 11.41 15.29 10.28
C ASN A 523 9.87 15.39 10.25
N ILE A 524 9.21 14.48 9.53
CA ILE A 524 7.74 14.40 9.46
C ILE A 524 7.29 13.18 10.23
N ASP A 525 6.67 13.40 11.39
CA ASP A 525 6.01 12.33 12.14
C ASP A 525 4.53 12.26 11.73
N TRP A 526 4.14 11.08 11.23
CA TRP A 526 2.78 10.78 10.87
C TRP A 526 2.09 10.13 12.08
N THR A 527 1.27 10.89 12.78
CA THR A 527 0.50 10.40 13.93
C THR A 527 -0.87 9.89 13.49
N PHE A 528 -1.62 9.31 14.41
CA PHE A 528 -2.94 8.80 14.08
C PHE A 528 -3.95 9.95 13.95
N PRO A 529 -4.61 10.12 12.79
CA PRO A 529 -5.72 11.04 12.67
C PRO A 529 -6.92 10.54 13.48
N GLN A 530 -7.89 11.41 13.70
CA GLN A 530 -9.16 11.01 14.29
C GLN A 530 -9.79 9.88 13.46
N GLY A 531 -10.32 8.86 14.14
CA GLY A 531 -10.94 7.72 13.45
C GLY A 531 -12.16 8.15 12.63
N GLY A 532 -12.25 7.63 11.41
CA GLY A 532 -13.26 7.97 10.42
C GLY A 532 -12.79 8.95 9.34
N ASP A 533 -11.62 9.57 9.53
CA ASP A 533 -11.00 10.49 8.58
C ASP A 533 -10.18 9.79 7.50
N GLY A 534 -9.87 10.54 6.45
CA GLY A 534 -9.04 10.11 5.32
C GLY A 534 -9.81 9.77 4.06
N PRO A 535 -9.19 9.04 3.12
CA PRO A 535 -9.79 8.71 1.83
C PRO A 535 -11.01 7.78 1.99
N ARG A 536 -11.91 7.85 0.99
CA ARG A 536 -13.10 7.01 0.91
C ARG A 536 -13.13 6.25 -0.40
N TYR A 537 -12.20 5.32 -0.53
CA TYR A 537 -12.15 4.48 -1.72
C TYR A 537 -13.37 3.57 -1.76
N THR A 538 -14.18 3.69 -2.80
CA THR A 538 -15.41 2.90 -2.99
C THR A 538 -15.33 1.94 -4.18
N ARG A 539 -14.46 2.25 -5.14
CA ARG A 539 -14.34 1.52 -6.41
C ARG A 539 -12.90 1.13 -6.75
N MET A 540 -11.98 1.24 -5.79
CA MET A 540 -10.54 1.13 -6.03
C MET A 540 -9.95 -0.22 -5.61
#